data_237d56306ba892c7e02124e6d5387f9c
#
_entry.id   237d56306ba892c7e02124e6d5387f9c
#
_cell.length_a   1.000
_cell.length_b   1.000
_cell.length_c   1.000
_cell.angle_alpha   90.00
_cell.angle_beta   90.00
_cell.angle_gamma   90.00
#
_symmetry.space_group_name_H-M   'P 1'
#
loop_
_entity.id
_entity.type
_entity.pdbx_description
1 polymer ?
#
loop_
_entity_poly.entity_id
_entity_poly.type
_entity_poly.pdbx_seq_one_letter_code
_entity_poly.pdbx_strand_id
1 'polypeptide(L)'
;MIEVLKHPIYARLFSAQVIALLGTGLSTVALGLLAFDLAGDRAGAVLGTAFAIKMMAYVALAPVANAVSEKFPRKAVLIGADLVRAAVALLLPFIDAIWQIYLLIFVLQAASATFTPAFQAIIPDILKDEKDYTRALSLSRLAYDLENLISPALAGLLLTFMSYHWLFGGTLIGFVVSAVLVSITSIPLAIQREKPRPFLERLTRGSRIYLATPRLRGLLALNLAAAAAGAFVIVNTVVIVQAGYGASQRDVAYALMAFGGGSMLAALLLPRLLDLIADRTLMIVSAFLLTALTIGHAFYVLINGLSQWEFFLFAWAASGALYSAILTPSGRLLRISAHAEDRPSIFSAQFALSHACWLLTYPIAGWAGQAFGLAVAMIILGFIALIGSVSAIFLWPSGDTNELVHDHNDLSPDHPHLREYQADGKRHRHLFVIDDEHRAWPTHG
;
A
#
# COMPACT_ATOMS: atom_id res chain seq x y z
N MET A 1 -1.11 -10.34 -18.96
CA MET A 1 -0.49 -9.20 -18.25
C MET A 1 0.74 -8.67 -18.99
N ILE A 2 1.72 -9.49 -19.35
CA ILE A 2 2.99 -9.08 -19.97
C ILE A 2 2.82 -8.47 -21.38
N GLU A 3 1.73 -8.76 -22.07
CA GLU A 3 1.46 -8.18 -23.42
C GLU A 3 1.46 -6.65 -23.46
N VAL A 4 1.03 -6.00 -22.40
CA VAL A 4 1.03 -4.54 -22.29
C VAL A 4 2.45 -3.95 -22.36
N LEU A 5 3.47 -4.72 -21.95
CA LEU A 5 4.88 -4.35 -22.05
C LEU A 5 5.40 -4.33 -23.50
N LYS A 6 4.64 -4.86 -24.46
CA LYS A 6 4.97 -4.71 -25.89
C LYS A 6 4.76 -3.25 -26.38
N HIS A 7 3.97 -2.45 -25.64
CA HIS A 7 3.79 -1.04 -25.97
C HIS A 7 5.04 -0.24 -25.50
N PRO A 8 5.86 0.32 -26.39
CA PRO A 8 7.19 0.82 -26.05
C PRO A 8 7.18 2.00 -25.08
N ILE A 9 6.17 2.89 -25.18
CA ILE A 9 6.02 4.02 -24.25
C ILE A 9 5.68 3.52 -22.85
N TYR A 10 4.69 2.60 -22.74
CA TYR A 10 4.30 2.04 -21.46
C TYR A 10 5.43 1.23 -20.81
N ALA A 11 6.14 0.40 -21.58
CA ALA A 11 7.26 -0.39 -21.10
C ALA A 11 8.37 0.47 -20.48
N ARG A 12 8.73 1.60 -21.12
CA ARG A 12 9.73 2.54 -20.58
C ARG A 12 9.25 3.20 -19.28
N LEU A 13 8.00 3.67 -19.25
CA LEU A 13 7.43 4.28 -18.04
C LEU A 13 7.29 3.26 -16.90
N PHE A 14 6.88 2.04 -17.19
CA PHE A 14 6.80 0.97 -16.21
C PHE A 14 8.18 0.57 -15.67
N SER A 15 9.18 0.49 -16.54
CA SER A 15 10.58 0.24 -16.12
C SER A 15 11.09 1.37 -15.22
N ALA A 16 10.79 2.63 -15.56
CA ALA A 16 11.12 3.78 -14.71
C ALA A 16 10.49 3.64 -13.32
N GLN A 17 9.20 3.27 -13.25
CA GLN A 17 8.50 3.04 -12.00
C GLN A 17 9.13 1.91 -11.17
N VAL A 18 9.40 0.76 -11.78
CA VAL A 18 9.99 -0.39 -11.08
C VAL A 18 11.37 -0.05 -10.50
N ILE A 19 12.22 0.60 -11.29
CA ILE A 19 13.56 0.99 -10.86
C ILE A 19 13.49 2.02 -9.72
N ALA A 20 12.60 3.01 -9.83
CA ALA A 20 12.37 3.98 -8.76
C ALA A 20 11.85 3.32 -7.47
N LEU A 21 10.95 2.34 -7.58
CA LEU A 21 10.42 1.59 -6.44
C LEU A 21 11.51 0.76 -5.75
N LEU A 22 12.35 0.07 -6.51
CA LEU A 22 13.50 -0.66 -5.95
C LEU A 22 14.43 0.29 -5.18
N GLY A 23 14.71 1.47 -5.74
CA GLY A 23 15.46 2.51 -5.04
C GLY A 23 14.80 2.96 -3.75
N THR A 24 13.47 3.16 -3.76
CA THR A 24 12.70 3.53 -2.57
C THR A 24 12.79 2.44 -1.48
N GLY A 25 12.69 1.19 -1.86
CA GLY A 25 12.81 0.08 -0.93
C GLY A 25 14.20 -0.04 -0.30
N LEU A 26 15.27 0.18 -1.08
CA LEU A 26 16.64 0.27 -0.55
C LEU A 26 16.76 1.39 0.49
N SER A 27 16.21 2.58 0.21
CA SER A 27 16.23 3.69 1.16
C SER A 27 15.44 3.39 2.43
N THR A 28 14.39 2.58 2.37
CA THR A 28 13.62 2.17 3.55
C THR A 28 14.47 1.35 4.52
N VAL A 29 15.24 0.38 4.01
CA VAL A 29 16.18 -0.41 4.81
C VAL A 29 17.31 0.47 5.35
N ALA A 30 17.92 1.29 4.49
CA ALA A 30 19.00 2.19 4.87
C ALA A 30 18.56 3.21 5.93
N LEU A 31 17.33 3.73 5.83
CA LEU A 31 16.75 4.65 6.82
C LEU A 31 16.60 3.99 8.19
N GLY A 32 16.23 2.71 8.23
CA GLY A 32 16.17 1.95 9.47
C GLY A 32 17.51 1.87 10.17
N LEU A 33 18.55 1.55 9.41
CA LEU A 33 19.93 1.46 9.92
C LEU A 33 20.49 2.83 10.34
N LEU A 34 20.24 3.87 9.53
CA LEU A 34 20.63 5.24 9.85
C LEU A 34 19.93 5.76 11.13
N ALA A 35 18.63 5.47 11.28
CA ALA A 35 17.90 5.84 12.48
C ALA A 35 18.48 5.15 13.73
N PHE A 36 18.93 3.90 13.59
CA PHE A 36 19.58 3.19 14.67
C PHE A 36 20.96 3.78 15.01
N ASP A 37 21.76 4.12 14.03
CA ASP A 37 23.07 4.75 14.24
C ASP A 37 22.95 6.11 14.97
N LEU A 38 21.91 6.89 14.66
CA LEU A 38 21.68 8.22 15.26
C LEU A 38 20.94 8.19 16.60
N ALA A 39 20.10 7.18 16.84
CA ALA A 39 19.19 7.17 17.99
C ALA A 39 19.30 5.92 18.87
N GLY A 40 20.05 4.91 18.47
CA GLY A 40 20.19 3.64 19.21
C GLY A 40 18.82 2.99 19.46
N ASP A 41 18.54 2.65 20.70
CA ASP A 41 17.30 2.01 21.15
C ASP A 41 16.04 2.85 20.84
N ARG A 42 16.19 4.16 20.61
CA ARG A 42 15.10 5.07 20.21
C ARG A 42 14.81 5.06 18.71
N ALA A 43 15.54 4.28 17.92
CA ALA A 43 15.35 4.22 16.46
C ALA A 43 13.90 3.88 16.05
N GLY A 44 13.22 3.04 16.83
CA GLY A 44 11.80 2.74 16.57
C GLY A 44 10.91 3.98 16.62
N ALA A 45 11.09 4.88 17.59
CA ALA A 45 10.32 6.13 17.65
C ALA A 45 10.68 7.09 16.50
N VAL A 46 11.95 7.15 16.11
CA VAL A 46 12.40 7.95 14.95
C VAL A 46 11.76 7.43 13.67
N LEU A 47 11.80 6.12 13.43
CA LEU A 47 11.19 5.49 12.26
C LEU A 47 9.66 5.63 12.25
N GLY A 48 9.02 5.40 13.39
CA GLY A 48 7.57 5.57 13.52
C GLY A 48 7.13 6.99 13.17
N THR A 49 7.88 8.01 13.61
CA THR A 49 7.63 9.41 13.27
C THR A 49 7.92 9.69 11.79
N ALA A 50 9.05 9.22 11.25
CA ALA A 50 9.40 9.42 9.84
C ALA A 50 8.35 8.79 8.90
N PHE A 51 7.89 7.58 9.22
CA PHE A 51 6.85 6.92 8.44
C PHE A 51 5.46 7.53 8.63
N ALA A 52 5.15 8.10 9.81
CA ALA A 52 3.95 8.91 9.98
C ALA A 52 3.98 10.17 9.10
N ILE A 53 5.12 10.85 9.01
CA ILE A 53 5.33 11.98 8.12
C ILE A 53 5.14 11.55 6.66
N LYS A 54 5.66 10.39 6.26
CA LYS A 54 5.44 9.79 4.94
C LYS A 54 3.95 9.61 4.66
N MET A 55 3.19 9.00 5.58
CA MET A 55 1.76 8.76 5.40
C MET A 55 0.96 10.05 5.36
N MET A 56 1.33 11.04 6.19
CA MET A 56 0.72 12.36 6.19
C MET A 56 0.92 13.07 4.85
N ALA A 57 2.13 12.97 4.28
CA ALA A 57 2.40 13.50 2.95
C ALA A 57 1.52 12.84 1.87
N TYR A 58 1.35 11.52 1.89
CA TYR A 58 0.48 10.81 0.94
C TYR A 58 -1.00 11.18 1.09
N VAL A 59 -1.50 11.33 2.31
CA VAL A 59 -2.92 11.65 2.55
C VAL A 59 -3.23 13.12 2.29
N ALA A 60 -2.37 14.04 2.77
CA ALA A 60 -2.63 15.47 2.72
C ALA A 60 -2.11 16.15 1.45
N LEU A 61 -0.92 15.74 0.96
CA LEU A 61 -0.28 16.43 -0.17
C LEU A 61 -0.66 15.85 -1.53
N ALA A 62 -1.05 14.58 -1.64
CA ALA A 62 -1.39 14.02 -2.94
C ALA A 62 -2.54 14.75 -3.66
N PRO A 63 -3.63 15.19 -3.01
CA PRO A 63 -4.67 16.00 -3.65
C PRO A 63 -4.16 17.36 -4.12
N VAL A 64 -3.35 18.02 -3.29
CA VAL A 64 -2.77 19.35 -3.60
C VAL A 64 -1.75 19.22 -4.74
N ALA A 65 -0.89 18.22 -4.67
CA ALA A 65 0.11 17.93 -5.68
C ALA A 65 -0.54 17.62 -7.04
N ASN A 66 -1.66 16.89 -7.04
CA ASN A 66 -2.42 16.61 -8.27
C ASN A 66 -2.97 17.91 -8.88
N ALA A 67 -3.61 18.77 -8.07
CA ALA A 67 -4.15 20.05 -8.53
C ALA A 67 -3.07 21.00 -9.07
N VAL A 68 -1.88 20.99 -8.45
CA VAL A 68 -0.74 21.80 -8.91
C VAL A 68 -0.13 21.21 -10.18
N SER A 69 0.02 19.90 -10.24
CA SER A 69 0.62 19.20 -11.38
C SER A 69 -0.18 19.36 -12.68
N GLU A 70 -1.50 19.57 -12.60
CA GLU A 70 -2.35 19.83 -13.77
C GLU A 70 -1.94 21.11 -14.53
N LYS A 71 -1.23 22.05 -13.86
CA LYS A 71 -0.75 23.31 -14.46
C LYS A 71 0.57 23.14 -15.24
N PHE A 72 1.26 22.02 -15.09
CA PHE A 72 2.56 21.77 -15.69
C PHE A 72 2.50 20.58 -16.67
N PRO A 73 3.40 20.52 -17.66
CA PRO A 73 3.54 19.36 -18.52
C PRO A 73 3.82 18.11 -17.66
N ARG A 74 3.01 17.07 -17.80
CA ARG A 74 3.12 15.82 -16.99
C ARG A 74 4.53 15.25 -16.97
N LYS A 75 5.24 15.30 -18.10
CA LYS A 75 6.63 14.88 -18.23
C LYS A 75 7.56 15.68 -17.32
N ALA A 76 7.39 16.99 -17.25
CA ALA A 76 8.19 17.86 -16.39
C ALA A 76 7.92 17.58 -14.90
N VAL A 77 6.66 17.29 -14.54
CA VAL A 77 6.28 16.90 -13.17
C VAL A 77 6.97 15.60 -12.75
N LEU A 78 6.95 14.57 -13.60
CA LEU A 78 7.60 13.29 -13.31
C LEU A 78 9.12 13.44 -13.15
N ILE A 79 9.78 14.14 -14.10
CA ILE A 79 11.23 14.36 -14.04
C ILE A 79 11.60 15.21 -12.82
N GLY A 80 10.87 16.29 -12.54
CA GLY A 80 11.09 17.15 -11.40
C GLY A 80 10.96 16.41 -10.06
N ALA A 81 9.94 15.55 -9.92
CA ALA A 81 9.77 14.72 -8.75
C ALA A 81 10.92 13.72 -8.56
N ASP A 82 11.38 13.08 -9.63
CA ASP A 82 12.53 12.17 -9.58
C ASP A 82 13.83 12.89 -9.21
N LEU A 83 14.08 14.08 -9.76
CA LEU A 83 15.25 14.88 -9.42
C LEU A 83 15.26 15.34 -7.96
N VAL A 84 14.10 15.75 -7.42
CA VAL A 84 13.97 16.08 -5.99
C VAL A 84 14.26 14.84 -5.13
N ARG A 85 13.69 13.68 -5.48
CA ARG A 85 13.94 12.42 -4.76
C ARG A 85 15.41 12.00 -4.84
N ALA A 86 16.04 12.15 -6.00
CA ALA A 86 17.45 11.89 -6.19
C ALA A 86 18.33 12.81 -5.33
N ALA A 87 18.02 14.11 -5.28
CA ALA A 87 18.74 15.06 -4.44
C ALA A 87 18.60 14.72 -2.93
N VAL A 88 17.41 14.33 -2.49
CA VAL A 88 17.22 13.85 -1.11
C VAL A 88 18.05 12.59 -0.84
N ALA A 89 18.01 11.60 -1.74
CA ALA A 89 18.77 10.36 -1.58
C ALA A 89 20.29 10.62 -1.52
N LEU A 90 20.78 11.63 -2.23
CA LEU A 90 22.17 12.07 -2.18
C LEU A 90 22.55 12.68 -0.83
N LEU A 91 21.63 13.38 -0.16
CA LEU A 91 21.87 14.05 1.12
C LEU A 91 21.75 13.11 2.32
N LEU A 92 20.92 12.08 2.25
CA LEU A 92 20.64 11.16 3.38
C LEU A 92 21.89 10.52 4.00
N PRO A 93 22.94 10.12 3.28
CA PRO A 93 24.14 9.55 3.88
C PRO A 93 24.96 10.52 4.76
N PHE A 94 24.74 11.82 4.65
CA PHE A 94 25.55 12.87 5.28
C PHE A 94 24.85 13.54 6.47
N ILE A 95 23.67 13.07 6.86
CA ILE A 95 22.93 13.64 7.98
C ILE A 95 23.50 13.14 9.31
N ASP A 96 23.48 14.02 10.30
CA ASP A 96 23.99 13.81 11.65
C ASP A 96 22.95 14.07 12.75
N ALA A 97 21.74 14.49 12.38
CA ALA A 97 20.69 14.84 13.32
C ALA A 97 19.32 14.28 12.92
N ILE A 98 18.53 13.84 13.91
CA ILE A 98 17.22 13.22 13.71
C ILE A 98 16.23 14.14 12.96
N TRP A 99 16.23 15.45 13.24
CA TRP A 99 15.33 16.38 12.55
C TRP A 99 15.57 16.46 11.04
N GLN A 100 16.83 16.22 10.59
CA GLN A 100 17.17 16.15 9.17
C GLN A 100 16.52 14.94 8.50
N ILE A 101 16.41 13.79 9.21
CA ILE A 101 15.64 12.63 8.73
C ILE A 101 14.20 13.08 8.41
N TYR A 102 13.54 13.73 9.36
CA TYR A 102 12.14 14.13 9.21
C TYR A 102 11.94 15.11 8.06
N LEU A 103 12.82 16.11 7.92
CA LEU A 103 12.77 17.08 6.84
C LEU A 103 12.98 16.41 5.47
N LEU A 104 14.03 15.60 5.33
CA LEU A 104 14.35 14.97 4.06
C LEU A 104 13.30 13.93 3.67
N ILE A 105 12.77 13.15 4.61
CA ILE A 105 11.66 12.23 4.35
C ILE A 105 10.40 12.98 3.95
N PHE A 106 10.08 14.11 4.59
CA PHE A 106 8.95 14.95 4.16
C PHE A 106 9.10 15.41 2.71
N VAL A 107 10.27 15.93 2.33
CA VAL A 107 10.55 16.40 0.95
C VAL A 107 10.48 15.26 -0.04
N LEU A 108 11.10 14.11 0.28
CA LEU A 108 11.07 12.92 -0.56
C LEU A 108 9.65 12.41 -0.79
N GLN A 109 8.83 12.41 0.26
CA GLN A 109 7.46 11.90 0.17
C GLN A 109 6.51 12.90 -0.49
N ALA A 110 6.74 14.21 -0.34
CA ALA A 110 6.01 15.22 -1.09
C ALA A 110 6.23 15.09 -2.60
N ALA A 111 7.49 14.83 -3.02
CA ALA A 111 7.80 14.53 -4.41
C ALA A 111 7.15 13.22 -4.88
N SER A 112 7.17 12.16 -4.05
CA SER A 112 6.54 10.87 -4.36
C SER A 112 5.02 10.98 -4.46
N ALA A 113 4.39 11.76 -3.58
CA ALA A 113 2.95 12.04 -3.61
C ALA A 113 2.52 12.80 -4.89
N THR A 114 3.46 13.52 -5.51
CA THR A 114 3.24 14.19 -6.80
C THR A 114 3.45 13.24 -7.98
N PHE A 115 4.47 12.39 -7.93
CA PHE A 115 4.83 11.46 -9.00
C PHE A 115 3.73 10.43 -9.27
N THR A 116 3.23 9.77 -8.24
CA THR A 116 2.31 8.63 -8.38
C THR A 116 1.01 8.98 -9.11
N PRO A 117 0.25 10.03 -8.73
CA PRO A 117 -0.95 10.41 -9.47
C PRO A 117 -0.66 10.88 -10.90
N ALA A 118 0.44 11.62 -11.11
CA ALA A 118 0.85 12.08 -12.44
C ALA A 118 1.18 10.90 -13.37
N PHE A 119 1.88 9.88 -12.85
CA PHE A 119 2.17 8.65 -13.56
C PHE A 119 0.89 7.88 -13.93
N GLN A 120 0.00 7.67 -12.95
CA GLN A 120 -1.25 6.94 -13.17
C GLN A 120 -2.16 7.65 -14.17
N ALA A 121 -2.15 8.98 -14.21
CA ALA A 121 -2.95 9.77 -15.14
C ALA A 121 -2.48 9.67 -16.61
N ILE A 122 -1.24 9.23 -16.85
CA ILE A 122 -0.69 9.04 -18.21
C ILE A 122 -1.11 7.68 -18.80
N ILE A 123 -1.31 6.66 -17.97
CA ILE A 123 -1.57 5.29 -18.43
C ILE A 123 -2.77 5.21 -19.38
N PRO A 124 -3.96 5.77 -19.08
CA PRO A 124 -5.11 5.69 -19.98
C PRO A 124 -4.95 6.50 -21.29
N ASP A 125 -4.05 7.49 -21.31
CA ASP A 125 -3.77 8.25 -22.53
C ASP A 125 -2.89 7.45 -23.50
N ILE A 126 -2.08 6.51 -22.97
CA ILE A 126 -1.23 5.61 -23.75
C ILE A 126 -1.97 4.34 -24.14
N LEU A 127 -2.71 3.75 -23.20
CA LEU A 127 -3.43 2.48 -23.35
C LEU A 127 -4.92 2.78 -23.40
N LYS A 128 -5.44 2.93 -24.61
CA LYS A 128 -6.85 3.28 -24.85
C LYS A 128 -7.80 2.09 -24.66
N ASP A 129 -7.30 0.86 -24.83
CA ASP A 129 -8.07 -0.36 -24.62
C ASP A 129 -8.25 -0.61 -23.12
N GLU A 130 -9.48 -0.86 -22.67
CA GLU A 130 -9.83 -1.06 -21.26
C GLU A 130 -9.12 -2.29 -20.66
N LYS A 131 -8.95 -3.35 -21.46
CA LYS A 131 -8.26 -4.58 -20.99
C LYS A 131 -6.78 -4.30 -20.75
N ASP A 132 -6.14 -3.53 -21.63
CA ASP A 132 -4.74 -3.16 -21.51
C ASP A 132 -4.53 -2.17 -20.35
N TYR A 133 -5.44 -1.21 -20.19
CA TYR A 133 -5.43 -0.33 -19.01
C TYR A 133 -5.55 -1.11 -17.70
N THR A 134 -6.48 -2.05 -17.61
CA THR A 134 -6.65 -2.91 -16.43
C THR A 134 -5.40 -3.77 -16.15
N ARG A 135 -4.78 -4.31 -17.23
CA ARG A 135 -3.50 -5.06 -17.12
C ARG A 135 -2.37 -4.17 -16.61
N ALA A 136 -2.31 -2.92 -17.05
CA ALA A 136 -1.30 -1.95 -16.62
C ALA A 136 -1.45 -1.60 -15.13
N LEU A 137 -2.67 -1.39 -14.65
CA LEU A 137 -2.94 -1.16 -13.22
C LEU A 137 -2.52 -2.37 -12.37
N SER A 138 -2.81 -3.58 -12.85
CA SER A 138 -2.40 -4.82 -12.17
C SER A 138 -0.87 -4.97 -12.11
N LEU A 139 -0.16 -4.62 -13.20
CA LEU A 139 1.31 -4.62 -13.23
C LEU A 139 1.89 -3.56 -12.29
N SER A 140 1.32 -2.35 -12.25
CA SER A 140 1.76 -1.31 -11.32
C SER A 140 1.58 -1.77 -9.86
N ARG A 141 0.45 -2.43 -9.55
CA ARG A 141 0.24 -3.00 -8.22
C ARG A 141 1.28 -4.07 -7.87
N LEU A 142 1.53 -4.98 -8.81
CA LEU A 142 2.55 -6.01 -8.66
C LEU A 142 3.95 -5.39 -8.42
N ALA A 143 4.28 -4.27 -9.08
CA ALA A 143 5.53 -3.57 -8.86
C ALA A 143 5.68 -3.04 -7.42
N TYR A 144 4.60 -2.49 -6.84
CA TYR A 144 4.60 -2.09 -5.42
C TYR A 144 4.74 -3.27 -4.46
N ASP A 145 4.08 -4.39 -4.77
CA ASP A 145 4.19 -5.59 -3.94
C ASP A 145 5.60 -6.21 -4.04
N LEU A 146 6.22 -6.17 -5.22
CA LEU A 146 7.61 -6.59 -5.44
C LEU A 146 8.65 -5.67 -4.77
N GLU A 147 8.37 -4.36 -4.66
CA GLU A 147 9.23 -3.44 -3.89
C GLU A 147 9.42 -3.95 -2.46
N ASN A 148 8.32 -4.23 -1.77
CA ASN A 148 8.35 -4.68 -0.38
C ASN A 148 9.05 -6.02 -0.17
N LEU A 149 9.22 -6.79 -1.23
CA LEU A 149 9.82 -8.10 -1.21
C LEU A 149 11.28 -8.12 -1.68
N ILE A 150 11.53 -7.59 -2.88
CA ILE A 150 12.84 -7.66 -3.52
C ILE A 150 13.82 -6.69 -2.85
N SER A 151 13.34 -5.53 -2.38
CA SER A 151 14.23 -4.51 -1.85
C SER A 151 14.94 -4.93 -0.55
N PRO A 152 14.30 -5.55 0.44
CA PRO A 152 15.02 -6.08 1.59
C PRO A 152 16.01 -7.19 1.22
N ALA A 153 15.65 -8.05 0.25
CA ALA A 153 16.54 -9.09 -0.24
C ALA A 153 17.78 -8.50 -0.92
N LEU A 154 17.57 -7.51 -1.78
CA LEU A 154 18.66 -6.80 -2.46
C LEU A 154 19.52 -6.02 -1.45
N ALA A 155 18.91 -5.32 -0.50
CA ALA A 155 19.62 -4.63 0.57
C ALA A 155 20.49 -5.61 1.38
N GLY A 156 19.94 -6.77 1.77
CA GLY A 156 20.68 -7.81 2.48
C GLY A 156 21.90 -8.31 1.69
N LEU A 157 21.73 -8.56 0.40
CA LEU A 157 22.83 -8.93 -0.48
C LEU A 157 23.89 -7.82 -0.54
N LEU A 158 23.50 -6.57 -0.75
CA LEU A 158 24.43 -5.44 -0.86
C LEU A 158 25.18 -5.19 0.46
N LEU A 159 24.52 -5.34 1.61
CA LEU A 159 25.14 -5.19 2.94
C LEU A 159 26.20 -6.27 3.24
N THR A 160 26.33 -7.31 2.41
CA THR A 160 27.44 -8.26 2.53
C THR A 160 28.76 -7.68 1.99
N PHE A 161 28.70 -6.68 1.13
CA PHE A 161 29.86 -6.12 0.40
C PHE A 161 30.12 -4.64 0.72
N MET A 162 29.10 -3.91 1.22
CA MET A 162 29.19 -2.47 1.44
C MET A 162 28.40 -2.03 2.68
N SER A 163 28.71 -0.83 3.21
CA SER A 163 27.93 -0.24 4.30
C SER A 163 26.56 0.23 3.82
N TYR A 164 25.59 0.38 4.74
CA TYR A 164 24.23 0.81 4.44
C TYR A 164 24.15 2.21 3.77
N HIS A 165 25.14 3.07 3.96
CA HIS A 165 25.21 4.37 3.32
C HIS A 165 25.17 4.26 1.78
N TRP A 166 25.76 3.21 1.22
CA TRP A 166 25.74 2.97 -0.23
C TRP A 166 24.37 2.52 -0.76
N LEU A 167 23.45 2.05 0.12
CA LEU A 167 22.07 1.76 -0.29
C LEU A 167 21.36 3.04 -0.73
N PHE A 168 21.65 4.20 -0.11
CA PHE A 168 21.16 5.49 -0.59
C PHE A 168 21.73 5.85 -1.97
N GLY A 169 22.96 5.42 -2.29
CA GLY A 169 23.52 5.51 -3.65
C GLY A 169 22.70 4.70 -4.66
N GLY A 170 22.27 3.50 -4.31
CA GLY A 170 21.34 2.70 -5.12
C GLY A 170 19.99 3.40 -5.33
N THR A 171 19.47 4.06 -4.30
CA THR A 171 18.26 4.89 -4.37
C THR A 171 18.43 6.08 -5.32
N LEU A 172 19.56 6.80 -5.21
CA LEU A 172 19.92 7.90 -6.10
C LEU A 172 19.94 7.44 -7.56
N ILE A 173 20.66 6.35 -7.84
CA ILE A 173 20.74 5.76 -9.19
C ILE A 173 19.33 5.40 -9.69
N GLY A 174 18.50 4.79 -8.86
CA GLY A 174 17.13 4.43 -9.19
C GLY A 174 16.30 5.64 -9.67
N PHE A 175 16.34 6.75 -8.94
CA PHE A 175 15.58 7.95 -9.32
C PHE A 175 16.20 8.65 -10.55
N VAL A 176 17.52 8.69 -10.68
CA VAL A 176 18.17 9.27 -11.87
C VAL A 176 17.84 8.46 -13.11
N VAL A 177 17.92 7.12 -13.06
CA VAL A 177 17.57 6.25 -14.19
C VAL A 177 16.08 6.41 -14.53
N SER A 178 15.20 6.51 -13.54
CA SER A 178 13.78 6.80 -13.77
C SER A 178 13.60 8.13 -14.50
N ALA A 179 14.23 9.21 -14.04
CA ALA A 179 14.17 10.53 -14.69
C ALA A 179 14.66 10.48 -16.14
N VAL A 180 15.75 9.75 -16.42
CA VAL A 180 16.27 9.56 -17.77
C VAL A 180 15.28 8.80 -18.64
N LEU A 181 14.72 7.67 -18.18
CA LEU A 181 13.73 6.88 -18.92
C LEU A 181 12.47 7.70 -19.23
N VAL A 182 11.99 8.51 -18.28
CA VAL A 182 10.88 9.44 -18.51
C VAL A 182 11.27 10.50 -19.53
N SER A 183 12.50 11.04 -19.45
CA SER A 183 12.96 12.11 -20.35
C SER A 183 13.04 11.70 -21.81
N ILE A 184 13.43 10.47 -22.10
CA ILE A 184 13.52 9.91 -23.48
C ILE A 184 12.18 9.35 -23.97
N THR A 185 11.14 9.33 -23.13
CA THR A 185 9.82 8.82 -23.49
C THR A 185 8.92 9.93 -24.04
N SER A 186 8.32 9.72 -25.20
CA SER A 186 7.35 10.64 -25.81
C SER A 186 5.99 10.44 -25.12
N ILE A 187 5.68 11.27 -24.13
CA ILE A 187 4.39 11.23 -23.43
C ILE A 187 3.35 12.03 -24.21
N PRO A 188 2.17 11.47 -24.54
CA PRO A 188 1.10 12.19 -25.20
C PRO A 188 0.67 13.42 -24.40
N LEU A 189 0.28 14.48 -25.13
CA LEU A 189 -0.37 15.63 -24.49
C LEU A 189 -1.68 15.18 -23.84
N ALA A 190 -1.99 15.75 -22.70
CA ALA A 190 -3.22 15.43 -21.98
C ALA A 190 -4.44 15.71 -22.88
N ILE A 191 -5.29 14.70 -23.06
CA ILE A 191 -6.59 14.89 -23.71
C ILE A 191 -7.45 15.69 -22.73
N GLN A 192 -7.81 16.91 -23.10
CA GLN A 192 -8.77 17.70 -22.32
C GLN A 192 -10.11 16.97 -22.33
N ARG A 193 -10.51 16.44 -21.19
CA ARG A 193 -11.84 15.84 -21.02
C ARG A 193 -12.90 16.94 -21.01
N GLU A 194 -13.94 16.78 -21.82
CA GLU A 194 -15.12 17.63 -21.77
C GLU A 194 -15.74 17.56 -20.37
N LYS A 195 -15.94 18.74 -19.77
CA LYS A 195 -16.59 18.99 -18.47
C LYS A 195 -16.11 18.09 -17.30
N PRO A 196 -15.04 18.46 -16.63
CA PRO A 196 -14.66 17.76 -15.37
C PRO A 196 -15.76 17.98 -14.32
N ARG A 197 -16.14 16.90 -13.61
CA ARG A 197 -17.00 17.00 -12.40
C ARG A 197 -16.36 17.96 -11.40
N PRO A 198 -17.15 18.63 -10.53
CA PRO A 198 -16.62 19.51 -9.49
C PRO A 198 -15.53 18.83 -8.68
N PHE A 199 -14.50 19.57 -8.31
CA PHE A 199 -13.31 19.04 -7.63
C PHE A 199 -13.65 18.22 -6.37
N LEU A 200 -14.55 18.73 -5.52
CA LEU A 200 -14.99 18.06 -4.29
C LEU A 200 -15.73 16.74 -4.58
N GLU A 201 -16.54 16.71 -5.62
CA GLU A 201 -17.25 15.49 -6.01
C GLU A 201 -16.26 14.41 -6.50
N ARG A 202 -15.27 14.79 -7.30
CA ARG A 202 -14.19 13.87 -7.75
C ARG A 202 -13.38 13.35 -6.57
N LEU A 203 -13.11 14.21 -5.59
CA LEU A 203 -12.33 13.86 -4.41
C LEU A 203 -13.08 12.88 -3.48
N THR A 204 -14.38 13.08 -3.32
CA THR A 204 -15.18 12.33 -2.33
C THR A 204 -15.91 11.12 -2.90
N ARG A 205 -16.13 11.06 -4.23
CA ARG A 205 -16.87 9.98 -4.90
C ARG A 205 -16.31 8.59 -4.58
N GLY A 206 -15.01 8.41 -4.75
CA GLY A 206 -14.36 7.14 -4.45
C GLY A 206 -14.52 6.72 -3.01
N SER A 207 -14.34 7.64 -2.06
CA SER A 207 -14.51 7.37 -0.62
C SER A 207 -15.98 7.11 -0.27
N ARG A 208 -16.93 7.79 -0.90
CA ARG A 208 -18.36 7.54 -0.72
C ARG A 208 -18.75 6.14 -1.17
N ILE A 209 -18.37 5.74 -2.38
CA ILE A 209 -18.64 4.40 -2.93
C ILE A 209 -17.96 3.35 -2.04
N TYR A 210 -16.71 3.59 -1.66
CA TYR A 210 -15.93 2.70 -0.82
C TYR A 210 -16.61 2.44 0.53
N LEU A 211 -16.97 3.49 1.24
CA LEU A 211 -17.59 3.39 2.57
C LEU A 211 -19.05 2.94 2.52
N ALA A 212 -19.75 3.08 1.40
CA ALA A 212 -21.09 2.55 1.21
C ALA A 212 -21.10 1.04 0.88
N THR A 213 -19.98 0.47 0.40
CA THR A 213 -19.87 -0.93 -0.02
C THR A 213 -19.39 -1.83 1.15
N PRO A 214 -20.19 -2.79 1.64
CA PRO A 214 -19.86 -3.61 2.82
C PRO A 214 -18.53 -4.33 2.71
N ARG A 215 -18.25 -5.01 1.57
CA ARG A 215 -16.97 -5.71 1.36
C ARG A 215 -15.76 -4.79 1.40
N LEU A 216 -15.90 -3.52 0.99
CA LEU A 216 -14.80 -2.56 1.04
C LEU A 216 -14.61 -1.98 2.45
N ARG A 217 -15.69 -1.82 3.24
CA ARG A 217 -15.57 -1.52 4.69
C ARG A 217 -14.84 -2.65 5.42
N GLY A 218 -15.20 -3.91 5.11
CA GLY A 218 -14.48 -5.07 5.63
C GLY A 218 -13.00 -5.08 5.20
N LEU A 219 -12.71 -4.75 3.94
CA LEU A 219 -11.35 -4.59 3.45
C LEU A 219 -10.58 -3.51 4.22
N LEU A 220 -11.19 -2.36 4.54
CA LEU A 220 -10.55 -1.31 5.34
C LEU A 220 -10.21 -1.82 6.75
N ALA A 221 -11.11 -2.55 7.40
CA ALA A 221 -10.86 -3.15 8.70
C ALA A 221 -9.71 -4.17 8.66
N LEU A 222 -9.63 -4.98 7.60
CA LEU A 222 -8.52 -5.91 7.36
C LEU A 222 -7.21 -5.19 7.04
N ASN A 223 -7.26 -4.05 6.33
CA ASN A 223 -6.09 -3.19 6.13
C ASN A 223 -5.56 -2.64 7.48
N LEU A 224 -6.44 -2.30 8.42
CA LEU A 224 -6.02 -1.87 9.76
C LEU A 224 -5.30 -3.01 10.50
N ALA A 225 -5.81 -4.24 10.42
CA ALA A 225 -5.14 -5.39 11.02
C ALA A 225 -3.76 -5.65 10.40
N ALA A 226 -3.67 -5.63 9.08
CA ALA A 226 -2.41 -5.79 8.36
C ALA A 226 -1.43 -4.65 8.66
N ALA A 227 -1.91 -3.39 8.72
CA ALA A 227 -1.08 -2.23 9.03
C ALA A 227 -0.54 -2.29 10.47
N ALA A 228 -1.33 -2.75 11.43
CA ALA A 228 -0.89 -2.87 12.83
C ALA A 228 0.27 -3.86 12.97
N ALA A 229 0.13 -5.07 12.45
CA ALA A 229 1.20 -6.07 12.51
C ALA A 229 2.40 -5.67 11.64
N GLY A 230 2.16 -5.17 10.42
CA GLY A 230 3.20 -4.73 9.50
C GLY A 230 4.00 -3.53 10.02
N ALA A 231 3.36 -2.58 10.70
CA ALA A 231 4.05 -1.43 11.29
C ALA A 231 5.04 -1.88 12.37
N PHE A 232 4.68 -2.87 13.20
CA PHE A 232 5.61 -3.41 14.19
C PHE A 232 6.85 -3.98 13.52
N VAL A 233 6.67 -4.81 12.50
CA VAL A 233 7.78 -5.42 11.75
C VAL A 233 8.68 -4.35 11.13
N ILE A 234 8.11 -3.40 10.39
CA ILE A 234 8.90 -2.41 9.66
C ILE A 234 9.65 -1.46 10.58
N VAL A 235 9.02 -1.02 11.68
CA VAL A 235 9.58 -0.01 12.59
C VAL A 235 10.57 -0.62 13.58
N ASN A 236 10.26 -1.79 14.13
CA ASN A 236 10.98 -2.32 15.28
C ASN A 236 11.99 -3.44 14.95
N THR A 237 12.00 -3.99 13.73
CA THR A 237 12.95 -5.05 13.39
C THR A 237 14.40 -4.63 13.60
N VAL A 238 14.76 -3.40 13.23
CA VAL A 238 16.14 -2.89 13.44
C VAL A 238 16.52 -2.86 14.93
N VAL A 239 15.59 -2.41 15.77
CA VAL A 239 15.82 -2.33 17.24
C VAL A 239 15.91 -3.74 17.83
N ILE A 240 14.98 -4.64 17.47
CA ILE A 240 14.99 -6.04 17.94
C ILE A 240 16.31 -6.72 17.57
N VAL A 241 16.74 -6.57 16.33
CA VAL A 241 17.93 -7.28 15.82
C VAL A 241 19.21 -6.68 16.39
N GLN A 242 19.39 -5.36 16.33
CA GLN A 242 20.65 -4.74 16.75
C GLN A 242 20.73 -4.53 18.27
N ALA A 243 19.71 -3.96 18.90
CA ALA A 243 19.72 -3.74 20.34
C ALA A 243 19.33 -5.00 21.13
N GLY A 244 18.34 -5.75 20.65
CA GLY A 244 17.83 -6.92 21.35
C GLY A 244 18.75 -8.14 21.23
N TYR A 245 19.07 -8.56 20.02
CA TYR A 245 19.96 -9.72 19.78
C TYR A 245 21.45 -9.35 19.75
N GLY A 246 21.82 -8.06 19.71
CA GLY A 246 23.21 -7.64 19.50
C GLY A 246 23.77 -8.05 18.13
N ALA A 247 22.89 -8.28 17.15
CA ALA A 247 23.23 -8.81 15.84
C ALA A 247 23.61 -7.70 14.84
N SER A 248 24.10 -8.09 13.67
CA SER A 248 24.65 -7.17 12.68
C SER A 248 23.58 -6.49 11.81
N GLN A 249 23.99 -5.48 11.02
CA GLN A 249 23.13 -4.86 10.01
C GLN A 249 22.65 -5.85 8.94
N ARG A 250 23.45 -6.89 8.63
CA ARG A 250 23.04 -7.97 7.71
C ARG A 250 21.89 -8.78 8.28
N ASP A 251 21.88 -9.01 9.59
CA ASP A 251 20.82 -9.77 10.25
C ASP A 251 19.49 -9.01 10.24
N VAL A 252 19.52 -7.67 10.30
CA VAL A 252 18.34 -6.84 10.04
C VAL A 252 17.77 -7.11 8.65
N ALA A 253 18.64 -7.16 7.63
CA ALA A 253 18.20 -7.46 6.28
C ALA A 253 17.65 -8.90 6.17
N TYR A 254 18.27 -9.89 6.84
CA TYR A 254 17.75 -11.27 6.86
C TYR A 254 16.37 -11.35 7.52
N ALA A 255 16.12 -10.62 8.61
CA ALA A 255 14.81 -10.55 9.23
C ALA A 255 13.74 -9.94 8.29
N LEU A 256 14.08 -8.84 7.62
CA LEU A 256 13.19 -8.22 6.63
C LEU A 256 13.01 -9.10 5.39
N MET A 257 14.04 -9.82 4.96
CA MET A 257 13.95 -10.84 3.90
C MET A 257 13.05 -12.01 4.31
N ALA A 258 13.07 -12.44 5.56
CA ALA A 258 12.17 -13.49 6.03
C ALA A 258 10.70 -13.04 5.90
N PHE A 259 10.39 -11.82 6.35
CA PHE A 259 9.05 -11.23 6.17
C PHE A 259 8.67 -11.11 4.67
N GLY A 260 9.55 -10.53 3.86
CA GLY A 260 9.34 -10.39 2.41
C GLY A 260 9.22 -11.74 1.69
N GLY A 261 10.06 -12.71 2.05
CA GLY A 261 10.05 -14.06 1.49
C GLY A 261 8.75 -14.80 1.81
N GLY A 262 8.26 -14.70 3.05
CA GLY A 262 6.95 -15.22 3.43
C GLY A 262 5.80 -14.59 2.62
N SER A 263 5.85 -13.26 2.46
CA SER A 263 4.88 -12.52 1.64
C SER A 263 4.88 -13.00 0.19
N MET A 264 6.06 -13.20 -0.41
CA MET A 264 6.18 -13.70 -1.78
C MET A 264 5.64 -15.11 -1.95
N LEU A 265 6.03 -16.02 -1.06
CA LEU A 265 5.53 -17.40 -1.12
C LEU A 265 4.01 -17.43 -1.07
N ALA A 266 3.41 -16.63 -0.17
CA ALA A 266 1.96 -16.49 -0.13
C ALA A 266 1.41 -15.93 -1.45
N ALA A 267 1.95 -14.83 -1.97
CA ALA A 267 1.49 -14.22 -3.22
C ALA A 267 1.53 -15.18 -4.42
N LEU A 268 2.51 -16.09 -4.48
CA LEU A 268 2.62 -17.10 -5.52
C LEU A 268 1.60 -18.25 -5.36
N LEU A 269 1.23 -18.59 -4.12
CA LEU A 269 0.27 -19.64 -3.82
C LEU A 269 -1.18 -19.16 -3.84
N LEU A 270 -1.40 -17.87 -3.55
CA LEU A 270 -2.72 -17.26 -3.43
C LEU A 270 -3.65 -17.47 -4.64
N PRO A 271 -3.20 -17.36 -5.91
CA PRO A 271 -4.11 -17.62 -7.04
C PRO A 271 -4.78 -18.99 -6.97
N ARG A 272 -4.02 -20.02 -6.59
CA ARG A 272 -4.57 -21.39 -6.45
C ARG A 272 -5.49 -21.52 -5.23
N LEU A 273 -5.16 -20.85 -4.13
CA LEU A 273 -6.01 -20.85 -2.93
C LEU A 273 -7.33 -20.13 -3.15
N LEU A 274 -7.31 -19.05 -3.93
CA LEU A 274 -8.51 -18.26 -4.27
C LEU A 274 -9.44 -18.95 -5.27
N ASP A 275 -8.97 -19.99 -5.95
CA ASP A 275 -9.83 -20.89 -6.73
C ASP A 275 -10.62 -21.86 -5.83
N LEU A 276 -10.13 -22.13 -4.62
CA LEU A 276 -10.69 -23.10 -3.68
C LEU A 276 -11.44 -22.44 -2.50
N ILE A 277 -11.01 -21.26 -2.09
CA ILE A 277 -11.47 -20.56 -0.88
C ILE A 277 -11.95 -19.17 -1.26
N ALA A 278 -13.11 -18.77 -0.76
CA ALA A 278 -13.65 -17.43 -0.97
C ALA A 278 -12.73 -16.36 -0.40
N ASP A 279 -12.57 -15.22 -1.12
CA ASP A 279 -11.73 -14.07 -0.73
C ASP A 279 -11.95 -13.66 0.73
N ARG A 280 -13.23 -13.52 1.13
CA ARG A 280 -13.62 -13.14 2.49
C ARG A 280 -13.06 -14.10 3.55
N THR A 281 -13.24 -15.39 3.35
CA THR A 281 -12.79 -16.42 4.31
C THR A 281 -11.27 -16.41 4.43
N LEU A 282 -10.56 -16.42 3.30
CA LEU A 282 -9.11 -16.39 3.29
C LEU A 282 -8.55 -15.16 4.01
N MET A 283 -9.08 -13.97 3.69
CA MET A 283 -8.59 -12.71 4.25
C MET A 283 -8.88 -12.62 5.76
N ILE A 284 -10.08 -12.97 6.21
CA ILE A 284 -10.48 -12.92 7.63
C ILE A 284 -9.67 -13.94 8.45
N VAL A 285 -9.56 -15.18 7.99
CA VAL A 285 -8.78 -16.22 8.68
C VAL A 285 -7.31 -15.79 8.76
N SER A 286 -6.73 -15.27 7.69
CA SER A 286 -5.35 -14.77 7.69
C SER A 286 -5.16 -13.61 8.68
N ALA A 287 -6.14 -12.72 8.82
CA ALA A 287 -6.08 -11.62 9.77
C ALA A 287 -6.13 -12.12 11.23
N PHE A 288 -6.97 -13.10 11.54
CA PHE A 288 -7.00 -13.70 12.87
C PHE A 288 -5.70 -14.47 13.18
N LEU A 289 -5.16 -15.22 12.22
CA LEU A 289 -3.89 -15.91 12.40
C LEU A 289 -2.73 -14.92 12.59
N LEU A 290 -2.69 -13.83 11.83
CA LEU A 290 -1.70 -12.77 12.00
C LEU A 290 -1.82 -12.10 13.37
N THR A 291 -3.03 -11.81 13.80
CA THR A 291 -3.32 -11.27 15.14
C THR A 291 -2.86 -12.23 16.24
N ALA A 292 -3.20 -13.52 16.13
CA ALA A 292 -2.82 -14.55 17.09
C ALA A 292 -1.29 -14.73 17.16
N LEU A 293 -0.61 -14.73 16.02
CA LEU A 293 0.84 -14.78 15.93
C LEU A 293 1.47 -13.56 16.61
N THR A 294 0.96 -12.35 16.31
CA THR A 294 1.48 -11.10 16.88
C THR A 294 1.30 -11.07 18.40
N ILE A 295 0.11 -11.36 18.91
CA ILE A 295 -0.19 -11.35 20.36
C ILE A 295 0.55 -12.51 21.05
N GLY A 296 0.53 -13.71 20.48
CA GLY A 296 1.21 -14.88 21.03
C GLY A 296 2.72 -14.68 21.15
N HIS A 297 3.36 -14.13 20.09
CA HIS A 297 4.78 -13.80 20.14
C HIS A 297 5.07 -12.69 21.16
N ALA A 298 4.21 -11.69 21.29
CA ALA A 298 4.35 -10.64 22.28
C ALA A 298 4.32 -11.17 23.72
N PHE A 299 3.38 -12.05 24.03
CA PHE A 299 3.32 -12.71 25.35
C PHE A 299 4.54 -13.62 25.60
N TYR A 300 4.98 -14.33 24.56
CA TYR A 300 6.21 -15.13 24.69
C TYR A 300 7.40 -14.24 25.06
N VAL A 301 7.59 -13.12 24.35
CA VAL A 301 8.70 -12.17 24.62
C VAL A 301 8.55 -11.51 25.99
N LEU A 302 7.33 -11.21 26.42
CA LEU A 302 7.08 -10.61 27.75
C LEU A 302 7.47 -11.53 28.90
N ILE A 303 7.25 -12.84 28.75
CA ILE A 303 7.48 -13.82 29.82
C ILE A 303 8.90 -14.39 29.78
N ASN A 304 9.41 -14.70 28.57
CA ASN A 304 10.65 -15.46 28.39
C ASN A 304 11.81 -14.61 27.85
N GLY A 305 11.59 -13.34 27.49
CA GLY A 305 12.53 -12.54 26.72
C GLY A 305 12.51 -12.88 25.23
N LEU A 306 13.53 -12.42 24.50
CA LEU A 306 13.62 -12.64 23.06
C LEU A 306 13.62 -14.14 22.73
N SER A 307 12.91 -14.50 21.68
CA SER A 307 12.87 -15.87 21.17
C SER A 307 14.22 -16.28 20.55
N GLN A 308 14.42 -17.56 20.29
CA GLN A 308 15.57 -18.01 19.49
C GLN A 308 15.51 -17.38 18.10
N TRP A 309 16.67 -17.14 17.49
CA TRP A 309 16.81 -16.44 16.21
C TRP A 309 16.02 -17.10 15.08
N GLU A 310 16.05 -18.42 15.00
CA GLU A 310 15.34 -19.19 13.98
C GLU A 310 13.83 -19.07 14.14
N PHE A 311 13.34 -19.07 15.38
CA PHE A 311 11.91 -18.87 15.65
C PHE A 311 11.48 -17.44 15.32
N PHE A 312 12.31 -16.45 15.61
CA PHE A 312 12.08 -15.06 15.22
C PHE A 312 11.96 -14.91 13.70
N LEU A 313 12.90 -15.48 12.93
CA LEU A 313 12.83 -15.48 11.45
C LEU A 313 11.59 -16.19 10.94
N PHE A 314 11.23 -17.33 11.51
CA PHE A 314 10.00 -18.04 11.17
C PHE A 314 8.75 -17.19 11.45
N ALA A 315 8.68 -16.51 12.59
CA ALA A 315 7.57 -15.64 12.95
C ALA A 315 7.45 -14.45 11.98
N TRP A 316 8.58 -13.87 11.53
CA TRP A 316 8.61 -12.82 10.51
C TRP A 316 8.15 -13.34 9.15
N ALA A 317 8.61 -14.51 8.73
CA ALA A 317 8.17 -15.15 7.48
C ALA A 317 6.67 -15.46 7.50
N ALA A 318 6.17 -16.04 8.59
CA ALA A 318 4.74 -16.32 8.78
C ALA A 318 3.91 -15.03 8.79
N SER A 319 4.40 -13.98 9.47
CA SER A 319 3.75 -12.66 9.46
C SER A 319 3.67 -12.08 8.05
N GLY A 320 4.73 -12.18 7.26
CA GLY A 320 4.75 -11.74 5.86
C GLY A 320 3.76 -12.53 4.99
N ALA A 321 3.69 -13.84 5.16
CA ALA A 321 2.75 -14.68 4.42
C ALA A 321 1.28 -14.32 4.72
N LEU A 322 0.94 -14.16 6.00
CA LEU A 322 -0.40 -13.80 6.44
C LEU A 322 -0.76 -12.37 6.03
N TYR A 323 0.19 -11.43 6.12
CA TYR A 323 0.04 -10.07 5.63
C TYR A 323 -0.30 -10.04 4.13
N SER A 324 0.43 -10.78 3.32
CA SER A 324 0.19 -10.91 1.87
C SER A 324 -1.18 -11.55 1.58
N ALA A 325 -1.57 -12.57 2.33
CA ALA A 325 -2.87 -13.23 2.18
C ALA A 325 -4.06 -12.28 2.47
N ILE A 326 -3.87 -11.30 3.36
CA ILE A 326 -4.87 -10.26 3.62
C ILE A 326 -4.93 -9.26 2.46
N LEU A 327 -3.79 -8.81 1.93
CA LEU A 327 -3.76 -7.66 1.02
C LEU A 327 -3.90 -8.03 -0.47
N THR A 328 -3.42 -9.20 -0.89
CA THR A 328 -3.39 -9.57 -2.31
C THR A 328 -4.78 -9.61 -2.98
N PRO A 329 -5.86 -10.10 -2.32
CA PRO A 329 -7.19 -10.11 -2.95
C PRO A 329 -7.82 -8.71 -3.11
N SER A 330 -7.26 -7.67 -2.48
CA SER A 330 -7.84 -6.31 -2.46
C SER A 330 -8.15 -5.77 -3.86
N GLY A 331 -7.22 -5.95 -4.82
CA GLY A 331 -7.41 -5.46 -6.19
C GLY A 331 -8.60 -6.12 -6.90
N ARG A 332 -8.88 -7.40 -6.62
CA ARG A 332 -10.05 -8.11 -7.15
C ARG A 332 -11.34 -7.57 -6.54
N LEU A 333 -11.36 -7.35 -5.21
CA LEU A 333 -12.51 -6.77 -4.52
C LEU A 333 -12.84 -5.37 -5.01
N LEU A 334 -11.83 -4.51 -5.17
CA LEU A 334 -12.02 -3.16 -5.69
C LEU A 334 -12.62 -3.19 -7.11
N ARG A 335 -12.11 -4.08 -7.97
CA ARG A 335 -12.57 -4.19 -9.36
C ARG A 335 -14.03 -4.64 -9.48
N ILE A 336 -14.48 -5.60 -8.65
CA ILE A 336 -15.87 -6.08 -8.66
C ILE A 336 -16.83 -5.15 -7.93
N SER A 337 -16.33 -4.14 -7.21
CA SER A 337 -17.13 -3.21 -6.41
C SER A 337 -17.46 -1.91 -7.14
N ALA A 338 -17.05 -1.75 -8.40
CA ALA A 338 -17.30 -0.54 -9.18
C ALA A 338 -17.37 -0.79 -10.67
N HIS A 339 -18.18 0.03 -11.35
CA HIS A 339 -18.14 0.16 -12.80
C HIS A 339 -16.76 0.64 -13.27
N ALA A 340 -16.41 0.35 -14.54
CA ALA A 340 -15.11 0.67 -15.12
C ALA A 340 -14.72 2.15 -14.94
N GLU A 341 -15.67 3.04 -15.10
CA GLU A 341 -15.49 4.50 -14.99
C GLU A 341 -15.16 4.97 -13.55
N ASP A 342 -15.67 4.30 -12.51
CA ASP A 342 -15.45 4.64 -11.09
C ASP A 342 -14.25 3.93 -10.46
N ARG A 343 -13.69 2.91 -11.13
CA ARG A 343 -12.53 2.16 -10.63
C ARG A 343 -11.35 3.06 -10.22
N PRO A 344 -10.93 4.08 -11.01
CA PRO A 344 -9.83 4.96 -10.60
C PRO A 344 -10.11 5.67 -9.27
N SER A 345 -11.35 6.12 -9.07
CA SER A 345 -11.77 6.80 -7.84
C SER A 345 -11.73 5.88 -6.62
N ILE A 346 -12.18 4.62 -6.77
CA ILE A 346 -12.14 3.62 -5.69
C ILE A 346 -10.71 3.18 -5.38
N PHE A 347 -9.85 2.98 -6.38
CA PHE A 347 -8.44 2.67 -6.17
C PHE A 347 -7.72 3.81 -5.43
N SER A 348 -8.03 5.07 -5.78
CA SER A 348 -7.53 6.24 -5.07
C SER A 348 -8.03 6.30 -3.62
N ALA A 349 -9.32 6.00 -3.38
CA ALA A 349 -9.88 5.92 -2.03
C ALA A 349 -9.22 4.81 -1.20
N GLN A 350 -9.05 3.61 -1.77
CA GLN A 350 -8.32 2.51 -1.13
C GLN A 350 -6.90 2.94 -0.75
N PHE A 351 -6.19 3.62 -1.66
CA PHE A 351 -4.85 4.12 -1.38
C PHE A 351 -4.86 5.07 -0.18
N ALA A 352 -5.70 6.09 -0.18
CA ALA A 352 -5.78 7.06 0.91
C ALA A 352 -6.19 6.42 2.25
N LEU A 353 -7.24 5.60 2.25
CA LEU A 353 -7.77 4.96 3.46
C LEU A 353 -6.80 3.91 4.04
N SER A 354 -6.15 3.10 3.19
CA SER A 354 -5.13 2.17 3.68
C SER A 354 -3.93 2.91 4.28
N HIS A 355 -3.48 4.01 3.68
CA HIS A 355 -2.39 4.83 4.23
C HIS A 355 -2.79 5.55 5.53
N ALA A 356 -4.08 5.84 5.73
CA ALA A 356 -4.58 6.34 7.02
C ALA A 356 -4.45 5.28 8.13
N CYS A 357 -4.63 3.98 7.83
CA CYS A 357 -4.34 2.91 8.79
C CYS A 357 -2.85 2.90 9.20
N TRP A 358 -1.95 3.07 8.24
CA TRP A 358 -0.52 3.16 8.51
C TRP A 358 -0.13 4.43 9.28
N LEU A 359 -0.79 5.56 8.99
CA LEU A 359 -0.59 6.82 9.72
C LEU A 359 -0.90 6.65 11.22
N LEU A 360 -1.90 5.84 11.56
CA LEU A 360 -2.23 5.51 12.94
C LEU A 360 -1.19 4.55 13.55
N THR A 361 -0.81 3.50 12.85
CA THR A 361 -0.06 2.38 13.43
C THR A 361 1.44 2.60 13.51
N TYR A 362 2.04 3.37 12.62
CA TYR A 362 3.48 3.67 12.65
C TYR A 362 3.93 4.43 13.92
N PRO A 363 3.27 5.53 14.32
CA PRO A 363 3.63 6.21 15.57
C PRO A 363 3.46 5.29 16.79
N ILE A 364 2.37 4.50 16.83
CA ILE A 364 2.12 3.56 17.92
C ILE A 364 3.26 2.53 17.99
N ALA A 365 3.66 1.96 16.85
CA ALA A 365 4.75 1.00 16.80
C ALA A 365 6.07 1.56 17.37
N GLY A 366 6.39 2.80 17.01
CA GLY A 366 7.64 3.43 17.43
C GLY A 366 7.60 3.95 18.86
N TRP A 367 6.59 4.75 19.20
CA TRP A 367 6.53 5.42 20.51
C TRP A 367 6.16 4.47 21.65
N ALA A 368 5.23 3.52 21.41
CA ALA A 368 4.92 2.53 22.43
C ALA A 368 6.11 1.60 22.68
N GLY A 369 6.88 1.25 21.64
CA GLY A 369 8.11 0.48 21.78
C GLY A 369 9.15 1.17 22.64
N GLN A 370 9.31 2.48 22.46
CA GLN A 370 10.22 3.30 23.28
C GLN A 370 9.72 3.48 24.73
N ALA A 371 8.40 3.76 24.90
CA ALA A 371 7.86 4.13 26.21
C ALA A 371 7.59 2.93 27.11
N PHE A 372 7.16 1.80 26.57
CA PHE A 372 6.66 0.64 27.32
C PHE A 372 7.40 -0.66 26.98
N GLY A 373 8.37 -0.61 26.07
CA GLY A 373 9.10 -1.77 25.56
C GLY A 373 8.40 -2.49 24.40
N LEU A 374 9.19 -3.29 23.69
CA LEU A 374 8.78 -3.92 22.41
C LEU A 374 7.61 -4.90 22.57
N ALA A 375 7.60 -5.70 23.67
CA ALA A 375 6.51 -6.65 23.92
C ALA A 375 5.17 -5.95 24.12
N VAL A 376 5.13 -4.84 24.88
CA VAL A 376 3.92 -4.06 25.11
C VAL A 376 3.45 -3.38 23.81
N ALA A 377 4.36 -2.82 23.02
CA ALA A 377 4.03 -2.25 21.72
C ALA A 377 3.40 -3.30 20.79
N MET A 378 3.95 -4.52 20.79
CA MET A 378 3.41 -5.64 19.99
C MET A 378 2.01 -6.06 20.49
N ILE A 379 1.77 -6.05 21.81
CA ILE A 379 0.45 -6.31 22.40
C ILE A 379 -0.54 -5.24 21.96
N ILE A 380 -0.20 -3.95 22.06
CA ILE A 380 -1.08 -2.84 21.64
C ILE A 380 -1.45 -2.98 20.18
N LEU A 381 -0.47 -3.19 19.31
CA LEU A 381 -0.71 -3.35 17.86
C LEU A 381 -1.48 -4.64 17.56
N GLY A 382 -1.23 -5.72 18.30
CA GLY A 382 -1.99 -6.96 18.21
C GLY A 382 -3.47 -6.76 18.58
N PHE A 383 -3.78 -5.94 19.59
CA PHE A 383 -5.15 -5.58 19.91
C PHE A 383 -5.80 -4.70 18.83
N ILE A 384 -5.06 -3.78 18.22
CA ILE A 384 -5.55 -3.02 17.06
C ILE A 384 -5.83 -3.97 15.88
N ALA A 385 -4.96 -4.94 15.64
CA ALA A 385 -5.17 -5.97 14.63
C ALA A 385 -6.42 -6.84 14.95
N LEU A 386 -6.64 -7.17 16.22
CA LEU A 386 -7.84 -7.90 16.66
C LEU A 386 -9.10 -7.09 16.39
N ILE A 387 -9.12 -5.81 16.75
CA ILE A 387 -10.25 -4.90 16.47
C ILE A 387 -10.53 -4.87 14.97
N GLY A 388 -9.50 -4.72 14.13
CA GLY A 388 -9.64 -4.78 12.68
C GLY A 388 -10.23 -6.10 12.19
N SER A 389 -9.70 -7.23 12.68
CA SER A 389 -10.15 -8.58 12.29
C SER A 389 -11.60 -8.85 12.70
N VAL A 390 -11.98 -8.47 13.92
CA VAL A 390 -13.36 -8.60 14.43
C VAL A 390 -14.31 -7.68 13.67
N SER A 391 -13.91 -6.41 13.45
CA SER A 391 -14.73 -5.45 12.70
C SER A 391 -15.01 -5.94 11.28
N ALA A 392 -14.06 -6.61 10.65
CA ALA A 392 -14.24 -7.15 9.29
C ALA A 392 -15.38 -8.18 9.22
N ILE A 393 -15.61 -8.98 10.26
CA ILE A 393 -16.71 -9.96 10.30
C ILE A 393 -18.06 -9.25 10.22
N PHE A 394 -18.22 -8.16 10.98
CA PHE A 394 -19.48 -7.41 11.06
C PHE A 394 -19.69 -6.50 9.84
N LEU A 395 -18.62 -5.89 9.34
CA LEU A 395 -18.68 -4.95 8.21
C LEU A 395 -18.80 -5.64 6.85
N TRP A 396 -18.38 -6.90 6.75
CA TRP A 396 -18.46 -7.70 5.55
C TRP A 396 -19.28 -8.98 5.80
N PRO A 397 -20.60 -8.95 5.55
CA PRO A 397 -21.49 -10.10 5.78
C PRO A 397 -21.06 -11.34 4.99
N SER A 398 -21.34 -12.53 5.54
CA SER A 398 -21.00 -13.82 4.89
C SER A 398 -21.82 -14.09 3.62
N GLY A 399 -23.00 -13.46 3.51
CA GLY A 399 -23.91 -13.58 2.36
C GLY A 399 -23.69 -12.51 1.30
N ASP A 400 -22.54 -11.83 1.27
CA ASP A 400 -22.24 -10.80 0.27
C ASP A 400 -22.11 -11.45 -1.12
N THR A 401 -23.22 -11.43 -1.86
CA THR A 401 -23.26 -11.88 -3.25
C THR A 401 -23.06 -10.70 -4.20
N ASN A 402 -22.48 -10.98 -5.37
CA ASN A 402 -22.28 -9.93 -6.36
C ASN A 402 -23.61 -9.45 -6.99
N GLU A 403 -24.61 -10.34 -7.06
CA GLU A 403 -25.92 -10.05 -7.59
C GLU A 403 -26.92 -9.91 -6.45
N LEU A 404 -27.58 -8.78 -6.37
CA LEU A 404 -28.62 -8.50 -5.38
C LEU A 404 -29.96 -8.22 -6.04
N VAL A 405 -31.02 -8.72 -5.42
CA VAL A 405 -32.39 -8.34 -5.74
C VAL A 405 -32.70 -7.06 -4.98
N HIS A 406 -33.15 -6.03 -5.67
CA HIS A 406 -33.50 -4.75 -5.05
C HIS A 406 -34.59 -4.03 -5.83
N ASP A 407 -35.16 -2.99 -5.20
CA ASP A 407 -36.27 -2.22 -5.72
C ASP A 407 -35.83 -0.75 -5.97
N HIS A 408 -36.29 -0.15 -7.06
CA HIS A 408 -36.11 1.27 -7.37
C HIS A 408 -37.41 2.05 -7.22
N ASN A 409 -37.72 2.49 -6.02
CA ASN A 409 -38.94 3.26 -5.76
C ASN A 409 -38.86 4.72 -6.28
N ASP A 410 -37.65 5.22 -6.48
CA ASP A 410 -37.29 6.57 -6.92
C ASP A 410 -37.18 6.74 -8.44
N LEU A 411 -37.10 5.64 -9.19
CA LEU A 411 -37.01 5.67 -10.64
C LEU A 411 -38.39 5.60 -11.33
N SER A 412 -38.49 6.27 -12.49
CA SER A 412 -39.67 6.13 -13.33
C SER A 412 -39.75 4.74 -13.95
N PRO A 413 -40.95 4.16 -14.22
CA PRO A 413 -41.08 2.83 -14.79
C PRO A 413 -40.40 2.69 -16.20
N ASP A 414 -40.21 3.80 -16.90
CA ASP A 414 -39.57 3.85 -18.20
C ASP A 414 -38.07 4.10 -18.15
N HIS A 415 -37.45 4.14 -16.96
CA HIS A 415 -36.02 4.43 -16.80
C HIS A 415 -35.18 3.38 -17.53
N PRO A 416 -34.12 3.76 -18.26
CA PRO A 416 -33.27 2.85 -19.04
C PRO A 416 -32.73 1.69 -18.20
N HIS A 417 -32.34 1.93 -16.94
CA HIS A 417 -31.86 0.94 -16.02
C HIS A 417 -32.86 -0.21 -15.76
N LEU A 418 -34.15 0.11 -15.55
CA LEU A 418 -35.19 -0.90 -15.33
C LEU A 418 -35.48 -1.71 -16.61
N ARG A 419 -35.36 -1.10 -17.78
CA ARG A 419 -35.52 -1.77 -19.07
C ARG A 419 -34.38 -2.71 -19.40
N GLU A 420 -33.14 -2.30 -19.08
CA GLU A 420 -31.93 -3.08 -19.35
C GLU A 420 -31.95 -4.43 -18.63
N TYR A 421 -32.40 -4.44 -17.37
CA TYR A 421 -32.40 -5.64 -16.53
C TYR A 421 -33.76 -6.37 -16.49
N GLN A 422 -34.70 -6.06 -17.40
CA GLN A 422 -36.00 -6.73 -17.48
C GLN A 422 -36.74 -6.79 -16.15
N ALA A 423 -36.82 -5.66 -15.47
CA ALA A 423 -37.41 -5.56 -14.14
C ALA A 423 -38.87 -6.04 -14.09
N ASP A 424 -39.24 -6.81 -13.07
CA ASP A 424 -40.65 -7.08 -12.73
C ASP A 424 -41.18 -5.89 -11.92
N GLY A 425 -41.84 -4.98 -12.63
CA GLY A 425 -42.19 -3.68 -12.11
C GLY A 425 -40.97 -2.81 -11.83
N LYS A 426 -40.65 -2.60 -10.55
CA LYS A 426 -39.45 -1.87 -10.09
C LYS A 426 -38.39 -2.76 -9.46
N ARG A 427 -38.62 -4.08 -9.43
CA ARG A 427 -37.77 -5.07 -8.80
C ARG A 427 -36.98 -5.85 -9.83
N HIS A 428 -35.65 -5.95 -9.64
CA HIS A 428 -34.81 -6.71 -10.54
C HIS A 428 -33.54 -7.20 -9.83
N ARG A 429 -32.72 -7.98 -10.55
CA ARG A 429 -31.47 -8.57 -10.05
C ARG A 429 -30.35 -8.32 -11.02
N HIS A 430 -29.29 -7.74 -10.55
CA HIS A 430 -28.03 -7.61 -11.31
C HIS A 430 -26.81 -7.50 -10.39
N LEU A 431 -25.62 -7.39 -11.00
CA LEU A 431 -24.39 -7.08 -10.28
C LEU A 431 -24.54 -5.72 -9.59
N PHE A 432 -24.63 -5.75 -8.25
CA PHE A 432 -24.88 -4.54 -7.47
C PHE A 432 -23.59 -3.80 -7.16
N VAL A 433 -23.54 -2.54 -7.54
CA VAL A 433 -22.46 -1.59 -7.21
C VAL A 433 -23.09 -0.27 -6.78
N ILE A 434 -22.38 0.46 -5.92
CA ILE A 434 -22.77 1.81 -5.51
C ILE A 434 -22.39 2.78 -6.65
N ASP A 435 -23.39 3.50 -7.17
CA ASP A 435 -23.26 4.47 -8.25
C ASP A 435 -24.22 5.66 -8.05
N ASP A 436 -24.63 6.33 -9.11
CA ASP A 436 -25.56 7.44 -9.05
C ASP A 436 -27.02 6.98 -8.88
N GLU A 437 -27.33 5.76 -9.29
CA GLU A 437 -28.65 5.12 -9.18
C GLU A 437 -28.80 4.30 -7.89
N HIS A 438 -27.68 3.73 -7.39
CA HIS A 438 -27.61 2.93 -6.17
C HIS A 438 -26.78 3.65 -5.10
N ARG A 439 -27.40 4.54 -4.34
CA ARG A 439 -26.69 5.39 -3.35
C ARG A 439 -26.38 4.68 -2.03
N ALA A 440 -27.07 3.61 -1.73
CA ALA A 440 -26.90 2.83 -0.49
C ALA A 440 -26.98 1.34 -0.79
N TRP A 441 -26.22 0.54 -0.03
CA TRP A 441 -26.32 -0.92 -0.12
C TRP A 441 -27.67 -1.36 0.45
N PRO A 442 -28.42 -2.24 -0.23
CA PRO A 442 -29.69 -2.70 0.28
C PRO A 442 -29.47 -3.45 1.60
N THR A 443 -30.08 -2.97 2.65
CA THR A 443 -30.15 -3.71 3.93
C THR A 443 -31.08 -4.89 3.71
N HIS A 444 -30.59 -6.10 3.93
CA HIS A 444 -31.46 -7.27 3.95
C HIS A 444 -32.56 -7.04 4.98
N GLY A 445 -33.81 -6.93 4.48
CA GLY A 445 -35.00 -6.99 5.29
C GLY A 445 -35.26 -8.43 5.76
#